data_cc620c4ec12fc02cdab37adbd39f24bc
#
_entry.id   cc620c4ec12fc02cdab37adbd39f24bc
#
_cell.length_a   1.000
_cell.length_b   1.000
_cell.length_c   1.000
_cell.angle_alpha   90.00
_cell.angle_beta   90.00
_cell.angle_gamma   90.00
#
_symmetry.space_group_name_H-M   'P 1'
#
loop_
_entity.id
_entity.type
_entity.pdbx_description
1 polymer ?
#
loop_
_entity_poly.entity_id
_entity_poly.type
_entity_poly.pdbx_seq_one_letter_code
_entity_poly.pdbx_strand_id
1 'polypeptide(L)'
;MERFYSVERESYKEPASAKRIDISLVAIRSGTAQKLLFMECKRPAKDDQPADRQWTLATKKLRDYMVDSPSRIPNRTIYGIVGIGKQVRFFQLVPGASELAPYQGAQQIATGNQDTFSLSQTSTIHGIFQRLRQDIPAVAI
;
A
#
# COMPACT_ATOMS: atom_id res chain seq x y z
N MET A 1 -7.25 23.96 4.02
CA MET A 1 -6.25 23.11 4.69
C MET A 1 -5.37 22.48 3.62
N GLU A 2 -4.10 22.79 3.65
CA GLU A 2 -3.15 22.22 2.71
C GLU A 2 -2.75 20.81 3.15
N ARG A 3 -2.55 19.93 2.16
CA ARG A 3 -2.10 18.57 2.40
C ARG A 3 -0.68 18.42 1.87
N PHE A 4 0.21 17.95 2.72
CA PHE A 4 1.59 17.73 2.35
C PHE A 4 1.93 16.25 2.37
N TYR A 5 2.35 15.77 1.24
CA TYR A 5 2.81 14.40 1.07
C TYR A 5 4.13 14.39 0.34
N SER A 6 4.96 13.45 0.67
CA SER A 6 6.13 13.12 -0.13
C SER A 6 6.09 11.66 -0.51
N VAL A 7 6.73 11.32 -1.62
CA VAL A 7 6.88 9.94 -2.06
C VAL A 7 8.35 9.56 -1.90
N GLU A 8 8.59 8.54 -1.11
CA GLU A 8 9.91 7.96 -0.94
C GLU A 8 10.03 6.67 -1.75
N ARG A 9 11.12 6.54 -2.48
CA ARG A 9 11.43 5.35 -3.25
C ARG A 9 12.53 4.57 -2.55
N GLU A 10 12.42 3.23 -2.60
CA GLU A 10 13.41 2.33 -2.01
C GLU A 10 13.75 2.69 -0.56
N SER A 11 12.71 2.94 0.22
CA SER A 11 12.86 3.31 1.62
C SER A 11 13.36 2.13 2.45
N TYR A 12 14.43 2.35 3.20
CA TYR A 12 14.94 1.39 4.18
C TYR A 12 14.42 1.75 5.55
N LYS A 13 14.02 0.74 6.30
CA LYS A 13 13.56 0.92 7.66
C LYS A 13 14.71 1.32 8.58
N GLU A 14 15.86 0.68 8.41
CA GLU A 14 17.10 0.98 9.11
C GLU A 14 18.27 0.76 8.16
N PRO A 15 19.40 1.49 8.31
CA PRO A 15 20.56 1.35 7.41
C PRO A 15 21.12 -0.06 7.35
N ALA A 16 21.10 -0.80 8.47
CA ALA A 16 21.60 -2.18 8.56
C ALA A 16 20.51 -3.23 8.30
N SER A 17 19.25 -2.83 8.09
CA SER A 17 18.14 -3.74 7.89
C SER A 17 18.06 -4.15 6.43
N ALA A 18 17.81 -5.45 6.19
CA ALA A 18 17.45 -5.94 4.86
C ALA A 18 16.00 -5.59 4.45
N LYS A 19 15.19 -5.09 5.38
CA LYS A 19 13.80 -4.73 5.13
C LYS A 19 13.72 -3.42 4.37
N ARG A 20 13.21 -3.50 3.16
CA ARG A 20 13.07 -2.38 2.23
C ARG A 20 11.68 -2.42 1.60
N ILE A 21 11.10 -1.25 1.40
CA ILE A 21 9.87 -1.09 0.63
C ILE A 21 10.16 -0.22 -0.58
N ASP A 22 9.57 -0.54 -1.72
CA ASP A 22 9.90 0.12 -2.98
C ASP A 22 9.43 1.57 -3.02
N ILE A 23 8.21 1.83 -2.55
CA ILE A 23 7.63 3.18 -2.54
C ILE A 23 6.83 3.35 -1.24
N SER A 24 6.96 4.51 -0.63
CA SER A 24 6.07 4.90 0.46
C SER A 24 5.59 6.33 0.29
N LEU A 25 4.34 6.57 0.63
CA LEU A 25 3.76 7.90 0.70
C LEU A 25 3.89 8.39 2.14
N VAL A 26 4.58 9.49 2.32
CA VAL A 26 4.86 10.04 3.64
C VAL A 26 4.06 11.31 3.82
N ALA A 27 3.28 11.38 4.89
CA ALA A 27 2.67 12.62 5.34
C ALA A 27 3.54 13.21 6.45
N ILE A 28 3.72 14.52 6.42
CA ILE A 28 4.46 15.24 7.44
C ILE A 28 3.45 15.96 8.33
N ARG A 29 3.47 15.63 9.61
CA ARG A 29 2.56 16.23 10.61
C ARG A 29 3.36 16.63 11.84
N SER A 30 3.25 17.89 12.23
CA SER A 30 3.96 18.43 13.41
C SER A 30 5.46 18.14 13.38
N GLY A 31 6.07 18.21 12.19
CA GLY A 31 7.49 17.92 11.98
C GLY A 31 7.85 16.44 11.98
N THR A 32 6.89 15.55 12.17
CA THR A 32 7.12 14.09 12.17
C THR A 32 6.62 13.47 10.88
N ALA A 33 7.47 12.71 10.22
CA ALA A 33 7.09 11.94 9.03
C ALA A 33 6.25 10.73 9.43
N GLN A 34 5.09 10.56 8.78
CA GLN A 34 4.18 9.44 9.02
C GLN A 34 3.90 8.75 7.69
N LYS A 35 4.22 7.48 7.61
CA LYS A 35 3.98 6.70 6.40
C LYS A 35 2.54 6.17 6.39
N LEU A 36 1.81 6.52 5.37
CA LEU A 36 0.38 6.22 5.25
C LEU A 36 0.06 5.21 4.15
N LEU A 37 0.91 5.10 3.16
CA LEU A 37 0.74 4.21 2.03
C LEU A 37 2.10 3.58 1.67
N PHE A 38 2.09 2.28 1.47
CA PHE A 38 3.27 1.50 1.12
C PHE A 38 3.00 0.73 -0.17
N MET A 39 4.02 0.58 -1.00
CA MET A 39 3.90 -0.18 -2.23
C MET A 39 5.08 -1.12 -2.40
N GLU A 40 4.78 -2.38 -2.67
CA GLU A 40 5.75 -3.41 -3.03
C GLU A 40 5.53 -3.82 -4.49
N CYS A 41 6.56 -3.71 -5.31
CA CYS A 41 6.51 -4.04 -6.73
C CYS A 41 7.43 -5.21 -7.04
N LYS A 42 6.96 -6.16 -7.83
CA LYS A 42 7.72 -7.33 -8.25
C LYS A 42 7.58 -7.58 -9.74
N ARG A 43 8.61 -8.17 -10.34
CA ARG A 43 8.50 -8.71 -11.70
C ARG A 43 7.79 -10.06 -11.65
N PRO A 44 6.91 -10.38 -12.61
CA PRO A 44 6.31 -11.70 -12.68
C PRO A 44 7.37 -12.75 -13.00
N ALA A 45 7.20 -13.96 -12.48
CA ALA A 45 8.16 -15.04 -12.69
C ALA A 45 8.15 -15.54 -14.14
N LYS A 46 6.98 -15.60 -14.78
CA LYS A 46 6.80 -16.06 -16.17
C LYS A 46 5.57 -15.40 -16.80
N ASP A 47 5.68 -15.08 -18.09
CA ASP A 47 4.58 -14.74 -19.00
C ASP A 47 3.57 -13.70 -18.47
N ASP A 48 4.03 -12.72 -17.73
CA ASP A 48 3.20 -11.65 -17.14
C ASP A 48 2.08 -12.16 -16.22
N GLN A 49 2.08 -13.45 -15.88
CA GLN A 49 1.11 -14.05 -14.97
C GLN A 49 1.78 -14.36 -13.63
N PRO A 50 1.48 -13.59 -12.58
CA PRO A 50 2.03 -13.86 -11.26
C PRO A 50 1.50 -15.19 -10.72
N ALA A 51 2.41 -16.02 -10.20
CA ALA A 51 2.00 -17.22 -9.48
C ALA A 51 1.45 -16.86 -8.10
N ASP A 52 0.57 -17.71 -7.56
CA ASP A 52 0.00 -17.51 -6.22
C ASP A 52 1.09 -17.33 -5.15
N ARG A 53 2.19 -18.06 -5.28
CA ARG A 53 3.32 -17.93 -4.39
C ARG A 53 3.94 -16.54 -4.40
N GLN A 54 4.01 -15.89 -5.56
CA GLN A 54 4.53 -14.53 -5.67
C GLN A 54 3.64 -13.54 -4.91
N TRP A 55 2.32 -13.68 -5.04
CA TRP A 55 1.38 -12.86 -4.28
C TRP A 55 1.55 -13.07 -2.78
N THR A 56 1.66 -14.31 -2.34
CA THR A 56 1.83 -14.65 -0.94
C THR A 56 3.11 -14.04 -0.36
N LEU A 57 4.24 -14.18 -1.06
CA LEU A 57 5.52 -13.67 -0.59
C LEU A 57 5.57 -12.14 -0.60
N ALA A 58 5.07 -11.51 -1.65
CA ALA A 58 5.05 -10.05 -1.74
C ALA A 58 4.12 -9.43 -0.71
N THR A 59 2.95 -10.02 -0.51
CA THR A 59 1.98 -9.56 0.49
C THR A 59 2.54 -9.71 1.91
N LYS A 60 3.23 -10.82 2.19
CA LYS A 60 3.90 -11.03 3.47
C LYS A 60 4.98 -9.98 3.73
N LYS A 61 5.80 -9.70 2.72
CA LYS A 61 6.83 -8.67 2.84
C LYS A 61 6.23 -7.29 3.13
N LEU A 62 5.17 -6.93 2.42
CA LEU A 62 4.44 -5.70 2.66
C LEU A 62 3.88 -5.66 4.08
N ARG A 63 3.21 -6.73 4.51
CA ARG A 63 2.66 -6.86 5.85
C ARG A 63 3.74 -6.67 6.93
N ASP A 64 4.84 -7.39 6.82
CA ASP A 64 5.92 -7.32 7.81
C ASP A 64 6.47 -5.90 7.91
N TYR A 65 6.63 -5.22 6.77
CA TYR A 65 7.09 -3.84 6.76
C TYR A 65 6.07 -2.91 7.42
N MET A 66 4.78 -3.04 7.10
CA MET A 66 3.73 -2.17 7.63
C MET A 66 3.53 -2.37 9.13
N VAL A 67 3.49 -3.62 9.59
CA VAL A 67 3.29 -3.94 11.01
C VAL A 67 4.45 -3.42 11.86
N ASP A 68 5.69 -3.56 11.36
CA ASP A 68 6.90 -3.20 12.11
C ASP A 68 7.32 -1.75 11.89
N SER A 69 6.64 -1.00 11.06
CA SER A 69 7.04 0.38 10.75
C SER A 69 6.98 1.27 11.99
N PRO A 70 8.07 1.98 12.34
CA PRO A 70 8.06 2.93 13.43
C PRO A 70 7.17 4.14 13.16
N SER A 71 6.84 4.37 11.87
CA SER A 71 5.92 5.43 11.45
C SER A 71 4.46 5.04 11.58
N ARG A 72 4.16 3.79 11.98
CA ARG A 72 2.80 3.32 12.16
C ARG A 72 2.12 4.06 13.31
N ILE A 73 0.94 4.61 13.02
CA ILE A 73 0.15 5.32 14.02
C ILE A 73 -0.85 4.34 14.61
N PRO A 74 -0.87 4.13 15.95
CA PRO A 74 -1.70 3.10 16.57
C PRO A 74 -3.19 3.19 16.27
N ASN A 75 -3.71 4.40 16.08
CA ASN A 75 -5.15 4.62 15.91
C ASN A 75 -5.57 4.91 14.46
N ARG A 76 -4.72 4.63 13.51
CA ARG A 76 -5.03 4.91 12.10
C ARG A 76 -4.85 3.69 11.22
N THR A 77 -5.74 3.56 10.25
CA THR A 77 -5.57 2.60 9.17
C THR A 77 -4.47 3.08 8.23
N ILE A 78 -3.58 2.18 7.87
CA ILE A 78 -2.58 2.41 6.83
C ILE A 78 -2.86 1.49 5.66
N TYR A 79 -2.38 1.88 4.49
CA TYR A 79 -2.75 1.24 3.23
C TYR A 79 -1.53 0.68 2.54
N GLY A 80 -1.73 -0.40 1.79
CA GLY A 80 -0.67 -1.04 1.05
C GLY A 80 -1.11 -1.46 -0.33
N ILE A 81 -0.16 -1.50 -1.25
CA ILE A 81 -0.38 -1.92 -2.62
C ILE A 81 0.71 -2.92 -2.97
N VAL A 82 0.32 -4.05 -3.56
CA VAL A 82 1.25 -4.99 -4.17
C VAL A 82 1.02 -4.99 -5.67
N GLY A 83 2.06 -4.65 -6.42
CA GLY A 83 2.06 -4.74 -7.87
C GLY A 83 2.98 -5.85 -8.34
N ILE A 84 2.49 -6.76 -9.18
CA ILE A 84 3.30 -7.80 -9.82
C ILE A 84 3.03 -7.75 -11.31
N GLY A 85 4.03 -7.34 -12.08
CA GLY A 85 3.87 -7.15 -13.51
C GLY A 85 2.78 -6.11 -13.82
N LYS A 86 1.74 -6.53 -14.51
CA LYS A 86 0.61 -5.67 -14.90
C LYS A 86 -0.61 -5.83 -14.00
N GLN A 87 -0.45 -6.48 -12.84
CA GLN A 87 -1.56 -6.72 -11.91
C GLN A 87 -1.28 -6.07 -10.57
N VAL A 88 -2.33 -5.66 -9.88
CA VAL A 88 -2.23 -4.93 -8.63
C VAL A 88 -3.33 -5.38 -7.65
N ARG A 89 -2.95 -5.44 -6.36
CA ARG A 89 -3.87 -5.69 -5.24
C ARG A 89 -3.73 -4.57 -4.23
N PHE A 90 -4.84 -4.21 -3.60
CA PHE A 90 -4.93 -3.15 -2.61
C PHE A 90 -5.28 -3.73 -1.25
N PHE A 91 -4.58 -3.27 -0.22
CA PHE A 91 -4.73 -3.77 1.15
C PHE A 91 -4.89 -2.64 2.15
N GLN A 92 -5.41 -2.99 3.31
CA GLN A 92 -5.47 -2.10 4.47
C GLN A 92 -5.00 -2.83 5.72
N LEU A 93 -4.42 -2.09 6.64
CA LEU A 93 -4.03 -2.57 7.96
C LEU A 93 -4.72 -1.67 8.98
N VAL A 94 -5.77 -2.20 9.62
CA VAL A 94 -6.54 -1.45 10.61
C VAL A 94 -5.79 -1.38 11.93
N PRO A 95 -6.11 -0.41 12.81
CA PRO A 95 -5.45 -0.30 14.12
C PRO A 95 -5.55 -1.60 14.93
N GLY A 96 -4.42 -2.01 15.49
CA GLY A 96 -4.33 -3.21 16.30
C GLY A 96 -4.25 -4.52 15.54
N ALA A 97 -4.42 -4.52 14.22
CA ALA A 97 -4.32 -5.73 13.41
C ALA A 97 -2.87 -6.10 13.14
N SER A 98 -2.61 -7.40 13.01
CA SER A 98 -1.32 -7.94 12.60
C SER A 98 -1.35 -8.54 11.19
N GLU A 99 -2.51 -8.58 10.56
CA GLU A 99 -2.71 -9.12 9.22
C GLU A 99 -3.34 -8.08 8.29
N LEU A 100 -2.92 -8.10 7.03
CA LEU A 100 -3.53 -7.26 6.00
C LEU A 100 -4.90 -7.81 5.60
N ALA A 101 -5.83 -6.90 5.35
CA ALA A 101 -7.11 -7.21 4.74
C ALA A 101 -7.22 -6.55 3.38
N PRO A 102 -8.05 -7.06 2.46
CA PRO A 102 -8.35 -6.35 1.22
C PRO A 102 -8.90 -4.95 1.51
N TYR A 103 -8.47 -3.98 0.73
CA TYR A 103 -8.94 -2.60 0.89
C TYR A 103 -10.42 -2.49 0.56
N GLN A 104 -11.24 -2.09 1.53
CA GLN A 104 -12.68 -1.97 1.37
C GLN A 104 -13.09 -1.01 0.25
N GLY A 105 -12.40 0.10 0.11
CA GLY A 105 -12.69 1.06 -0.96
C GLY A 105 -12.54 0.46 -2.34
N ALA A 106 -11.56 -0.40 -2.56
CA ALA A 106 -11.40 -1.12 -3.82
C ALA A 106 -12.53 -2.12 -4.05
N GLN A 107 -12.94 -2.83 -3.01
CA GLN A 107 -14.04 -3.79 -3.09
C GLN A 107 -15.39 -3.11 -3.39
N GLN A 108 -15.61 -1.90 -2.89
CA GLN A 108 -16.82 -1.12 -3.14
C GLN A 108 -16.89 -0.60 -4.58
N ILE A 109 -15.74 -0.31 -5.19
CA ILE A 109 -15.66 0.21 -6.56
C ILE A 109 -15.71 -0.94 -7.57
N ALA A 110 -15.11 -2.08 -7.24
CA ALA A 110 -15.09 -3.24 -8.12
C ALA A 110 -16.46 -3.91 -8.21
N THR A 111 -16.76 -4.47 -9.37
CA THR A 111 -17.93 -5.32 -9.54
C THR A 111 -17.59 -6.75 -9.09
N GLY A 112 -18.45 -7.34 -8.27
CA GLY A 112 -18.22 -8.68 -7.70
C GLY A 112 -17.14 -8.66 -6.61
N ASN A 113 -16.49 -9.80 -6.41
CA ASN A 113 -15.46 -9.99 -5.39
C ASN A 113 -14.04 -9.85 -5.96
N GLN A 114 -13.85 -8.95 -6.90
CA GLN A 114 -12.55 -8.76 -7.52
C GLN A 114 -11.55 -8.19 -6.52
N ASP A 115 -10.43 -8.85 -6.34
CA ASP A 115 -9.33 -8.41 -5.48
C ASP A 115 -8.04 -8.11 -6.26
N THR A 116 -7.92 -8.64 -7.47
CA THR A 116 -6.78 -8.43 -8.36
C THR A 116 -7.22 -7.65 -9.58
N PHE A 117 -6.52 -6.55 -9.87
CA PHE A 117 -6.86 -5.64 -10.95
C PHE A 117 -5.75 -5.64 -11.99
N SER A 118 -6.13 -5.62 -13.28
CA SER A 118 -5.19 -5.40 -14.35
C SER A 118 -4.97 -3.90 -14.54
N LEU A 119 -3.75 -3.49 -14.87
CA LEU A 119 -3.45 -2.10 -15.21
C LEU A 119 -4.24 -1.61 -16.43
N SER A 120 -4.78 -2.52 -17.25
CA SER A 120 -5.69 -2.15 -18.34
C SER A 120 -7.05 -1.66 -17.86
N GLN A 121 -7.44 -1.96 -16.61
CA GLN A 121 -8.68 -1.47 -16.00
C GLN A 121 -8.49 -0.04 -15.47
N THR A 122 -8.14 0.88 -16.35
CA THR A 122 -7.73 2.24 -15.99
C THR A 122 -8.77 2.99 -15.19
N SER A 123 -10.04 2.95 -15.60
CA SER A 123 -11.10 3.66 -14.90
C SER A 123 -11.35 3.13 -13.51
N THR A 124 -11.33 1.80 -13.33
CA THR A 124 -11.50 1.15 -12.04
C THR A 124 -10.34 1.50 -11.11
N ILE A 125 -9.10 1.37 -11.58
CA ILE A 125 -7.90 1.69 -10.79
C ILE A 125 -7.88 3.18 -10.43
N HIS A 126 -8.22 4.05 -11.36
CA HIS A 126 -8.31 5.48 -11.09
C HIS A 126 -9.33 5.79 -9.98
N GLY A 127 -10.50 5.16 -10.03
CA GLY A 127 -11.51 5.27 -8.99
C GLY A 127 -11.01 4.80 -7.63
N ILE A 128 -10.24 3.71 -7.59
CA ILE A 128 -9.65 3.20 -6.35
C ILE A 128 -8.64 4.20 -5.78
N PHE A 129 -7.77 4.77 -6.60
CA PHE A 129 -6.82 5.79 -6.14
C PHE A 129 -7.51 7.06 -5.64
N GLN A 130 -8.60 7.48 -6.29
CA GLN A 130 -9.39 8.61 -5.79
C GLN A 130 -10.00 8.31 -4.42
N ARG A 131 -10.48 7.09 -4.20
CA ARG A 131 -10.99 6.67 -2.91
C ARG A 131 -9.90 6.61 -1.85
N LEU A 132 -8.71 6.09 -2.19
CA LEU A 132 -7.54 6.10 -1.29
C LEU A 132 -7.20 7.53 -0.87
N ARG A 133 -7.23 8.46 -1.80
CA ARG A 133 -6.97 9.87 -1.51
C ARG A 133 -7.96 10.45 -0.50
N GLN A 134 -9.22 9.99 -0.55
CA GLN A 134 -10.23 10.39 0.43
C GLN A 134 -10.03 9.73 1.78
N ASP A 135 -9.63 8.45 1.80
CA ASP A 135 -9.48 7.66 3.01
C ASP A 135 -8.16 7.95 3.74
N ILE A 136 -7.11 8.34 3.02
CA ILE A 136 -5.86 8.78 3.63
C ILE A 136 -6.07 10.13 4.30
N PRO A 137 -5.80 10.24 5.62
CA PRO A 137 -6.08 11.47 6.34
C PRO A 137 -5.31 12.67 5.81
N ALA A 138 -5.98 13.81 5.74
CA ALA A 138 -5.33 15.07 5.48
C ALA A 138 -4.42 15.44 6.65
N VAL A 139 -3.24 15.97 6.32
CA VAL A 139 -2.33 16.52 7.33
C VAL A 139 -2.63 18.00 7.46
N ALA A 140 -2.99 18.42 8.67
CA ALA A 140 -3.10 19.83 9.00
C ALA A 140 -1.70 20.38 9.31
N ILE A 141 -1.38 21.47 8.68
CA ILE A 141 -0.14 22.21 8.94
C ILE A 141 -0.46 23.42 9.78
#